data_27c4586cfeaf7788f71e7f68f5ace8af
#
_entry.id   27c4586cfeaf7788f71e7f68f5ace8af
#
_cell.length_a   1.000
_cell.length_b   1.000
_cell.length_c   1.000
_cell.angle_alpha   90.00
_cell.angle_beta   90.00
_cell.angle_gamma   90.00
#
_symmetry.space_group_name_H-M   'P 1'
#
loop_
_entity.id
_entity.type
_entity.pdbx_description
1 polymer ?
#
loop_
_entity_poly.entity_id
_entity_poly.type
_entity_poly.pdbx_seq_one_letter_code
_entity_poly.pdbx_strand_id
1 'polypeptide(L)'
;PIDQINTSNVSRLGLAWQLEVGKGGGNQEATPLVWNNTIFNITNWSIVYAVDAVTGKQKWRFDPEVNQNTVRSKVCCGVANRGMVLYQGMVIAPVIDGRLIALDAETGHPKWEARVSWPQDNYTVTMAPRLAKGKVIIGVAGGEYGIRGFFSAFDVNTGKELWKRWTVPGDPSKPFRS
;
A
#
# COMPACT_ATOMS: atom_id res chain seq x y z
N PRO A 1 -2.15 10.96 -22.78
CA PRO A 1 -3.25 11.90 -22.72
C PRO A 1 -4.58 11.18 -22.94
N ILE A 2 -5.62 11.66 -22.30
CA ILE A 2 -6.97 11.05 -22.34
C ILE A 2 -7.56 11.05 -23.75
N ASP A 3 -7.10 11.92 -24.62
CA ASP A 3 -7.55 12.10 -26.00
C ASP A 3 -6.88 11.18 -27.03
N GLN A 4 -5.84 10.45 -26.65
CA GLN A 4 -5.12 9.53 -27.55
C GLN A 4 -5.93 8.28 -27.90
N ILE A 5 -6.82 7.84 -27.00
CA ILE A 5 -7.69 6.69 -27.22
C ILE A 5 -9.13 7.18 -27.26
N ASN A 6 -9.81 6.88 -28.37
CA ASN A 6 -11.18 7.32 -28.63
C ASN A 6 -11.94 6.28 -29.48
N THR A 7 -13.19 6.53 -29.79
CA THR A 7 -14.05 5.61 -30.55
C THR A 7 -13.54 5.28 -31.94
N SER A 8 -12.70 6.14 -32.55
CA SER A 8 -12.15 5.89 -33.89
C SER A 8 -10.92 4.97 -33.91
N ASN A 9 -10.26 4.78 -32.77
CA ASN A 9 -9.00 4.03 -32.68
C ASN A 9 -8.95 2.94 -31.62
N VAL A 10 -9.94 2.84 -30.73
CA VAL A 10 -9.99 1.82 -29.68
C VAL A 10 -9.95 0.40 -30.22
N SER A 11 -10.50 0.15 -31.40
CA SER A 11 -10.49 -1.16 -32.08
C SER A 11 -9.07 -1.62 -32.49
N ARG A 12 -8.10 -0.73 -32.51
CA ARG A 12 -6.69 -1.03 -32.83
C ARG A 12 -5.83 -1.35 -31.63
N LEU A 13 -6.40 -1.29 -30.41
CA LEU A 13 -5.67 -1.68 -29.20
C LEU A 13 -5.40 -3.17 -29.21
N GLY A 14 -4.16 -3.51 -28.85
CA GLY A 14 -3.70 -4.88 -28.67
C GLY A 14 -2.88 -5.01 -27.42
N LEU A 15 -2.61 -6.24 -26.99
CA LEU A 15 -1.75 -6.54 -25.87
C LEU A 15 -0.30 -6.17 -26.23
N ALA A 16 0.29 -5.23 -25.51
CA ALA A 16 1.69 -4.85 -25.70
C ALA A 16 2.65 -5.83 -24.99
N TRP A 17 2.33 -6.17 -23.76
CA TRP A 17 3.07 -7.13 -22.93
C TRP A 17 2.23 -7.59 -21.74
N GLN A 18 2.71 -8.63 -21.07
CA GLN A 18 2.15 -9.11 -19.80
C GLN A 18 3.28 -9.50 -18.86
N LEU A 19 3.05 -9.35 -17.57
CA LEU A 19 3.96 -9.78 -16.51
C LEU A 19 3.19 -10.59 -15.47
N GLU A 20 3.67 -11.79 -15.18
CA GLU A 20 3.17 -12.59 -14.07
C GLU A 20 3.83 -12.12 -12.76
N VAL A 21 3.02 -11.62 -11.81
CA VAL A 21 3.49 -11.07 -10.53
C VAL A 21 3.49 -12.10 -9.39
N GLY A 22 3.49 -13.38 -9.73
CA GLY A 22 3.60 -14.48 -8.80
C GLY A 22 2.27 -14.95 -8.21
N LYS A 23 2.34 -16.07 -7.48
CA LYS A 23 1.16 -16.75 -6.91
C LYS A 23 0.86 -16.21 -5.51
N GLY A 24 0.35 -14.98 -5.44
CA GLY A 24 0.07 -14.32 -4.15
C GLY A 24 -1.09 -14.88 -3.34
N GLY A 25 -1.95 -15.69 -3.96
CA GLY A 25 -3.15 -16.27 -3.34
C GLY A 25 -4.18 -15.22 -2.93
N GLY A 26 -5.14 -14.92 -3.81
CA GLY A 26 -6.23 -13.97 -3.59
C GLY A 26 -6.31 -12.87 -4.66
N ASN A 27 -7.25 -11.97 -4.49
CA ASN A 27 -7.52 -10.89 -5.43
C ASN A 27 -6.41 -9.84 -5.42
N GLN A 28 -6.05 -9.35 -6.61
CA GLN A 28 -5.20 -8.17 -6.78
C GLN A 28 -6.10 -6.93 -6.79
N GLU A 29 -5.93 -6.02 -5.83
CA GLU A 29 -6.83 -4.88 -5.65
C GLU A 29 -6.12 -3.52 -5.79
N ALA A 30 -4.81 -3.53 -6.00
CA ALA A 30 -4.02 -2.31 -6.05
C ALA A 30 -4.20 -1.56 -7.37
N THR A 31 -4.25 -0.24 -7.29
CA THR A 31 -4.15 0.63 -8.45
C THR A 31 -2.67 0.84 -8.78
N PRO A 32 -2.20 0.47 -9.99
CA PRO A 32 -0.83 0.74 -10.42
C PRO A 32 -0.57 2.25 -10.53
N LEU A 33 0.65 2.66 -10.23
CA LEU A 33 1.13 4.02 -10.39
C LEU A 33 2.17 4.08 -11.49
N VAL A 34 2.18 5.18 -12.26
CA VAL A 34 3.15 5.36 -13.35
C VAL A 34 3.94 6.63 -13.12
N TRP A 35 5.26 6.50 -13.14
CA TRP A 35 6.19 7.63 -13.10
C TRP A 35 7.51 7.27 -13.76
N ASN A 36 8.07 8.20 -14.51
CA ASN A 36 9.38 8.06 -15.20
C ASN A 36 9.52 6.73 -15.96
N ASN A 37 8.56 6.46 -16.86
CA ASN A 37 8.49 5.24 -17.68
C ASN A 37 8.52 3.92 -16.86
N THR A 38 8.06 3.98 -15.62
CA THR A 38 8.01 2.84 -14.73
C THR A 38 6.60 2.69 -14.18
N ILE A 39 6.06 1.48 -14.26
CA ILE A 39 4.83 1.08 -13.59
C ILE A 39 5.20 0.49 -12.24
N PHE A 40 4.66 1.05 -11.18
CA PHE A 40 4.79 0.51 -9.83
C PHE A 40 3.48 -0.16 -9.44
N ASN A 41 3.55 -1.38 -8.97
CA ASN A 41 2.39 -2.12 -8.46
C ASN A 41 2.74 -2.81 -7.13
N ILE A 42 1.77 -2.89 -6.24
CA ILE A 42 1.86 -3.65 -5.00
C ILE A 42 0.84 -4.79 -5.06
N THR A 43 1.28 -5.96 -4.68
CA THR A 43 0.48 -7.19 -4.79
C THR A 43 0.15 -7.76 -3.42
N ASN A 44 -0.42 -8.93 -3.40
CA ASN A 44 -0.68 -9.69 -2.18
C ASN A 44 0.60 -9.84 -1.35
N TRP A 45 0.47 -9.88 -0.04
CA TRP A 45 1.58 -9.87 0.92
C TRP A 45 2.45 -8.61 0.84
N SER A 46 1.92 -7.56 0.19
CA SER A 46 2.57 -6.25 0.04
C SER A 46 3.90 -6.30 -0.73
N ILE A 47 4.02 -7.23 -1.66
CA ILE A 47 5.19 -7.32 -2.55
C ILE A 47 5.09 -6.20 -3.60
N VAL A 48 6.13 -5.40 -3.71
CA VAL A 48 6.19 -4.26 -4.65
C VAL A 48 7.00 -4.64 -5.88
N TYR A 49 6.48 -4.27 -7.04
CA TYR A 49 7.13 -4.43 -8.34
C TYR A 49 7.31 -3.07 -9.02
N ALA A 50 8.46 -2.87 -9.63
CA ALA A 50 8.69 -1.82 -10.61
C ALA A 50 8.97 -2.44 -11.98
N VAL A 51 8.23 -2.00 -12.98
CA VAL A 51 8.21 -2.59 -14.30
C VAL A 51 8.41 -1.48 -15.33
N ASP A 52 9.24 -1.72 -16.32
CA ASP A 52 9.38 -0.81 -17.47
C ASP A 52 8.06 -0.74 -18.23
N ALA A 53 7.52 0.47 -18.37
CA ALA A 53 6.19 0.67 -18.94
C ALA A 53 6.07 0.32 -20.42
N VAL A 54 7.20 0.35 -21.16
CA VAL A 54 7.23 0.04 -22.60
C VAL A 54 7.42 -1.45 -22.85
N THR A 55 8.36 -2.06 -22.11
CA THR A 55 8.80 -3.43 -22.40
C THR A 55 8.16 -4.50 -21.54
N GLY A 56 7.54 -4.11 -20.42
CA GLY A 56 7.04 -5.04 -19.41
C GLY A 56 8.12 -5.74 -18.59
N LYS A 57 9.39 -5.38 -18.77
CA LYS A 57 10.48 -6.01 -18.01
C LYS A 57 10.52 -5.51 -16.57
N GLN A 58 10.62 -6.44 -15.63
CA GLN A 58 10.80 -6.11 -14.22
C GLN A 58 12.13 -5.37 -14.03
N LYS A 59 12.09 -4.16 -13.44
CA LYS A 59 13.27 -3.39 -13.04
C LYS A 59 13.77 -3.85 -11.67
N TRP A 60 12.87 -3.94 -10.71
CA TRP A 60 13.14 -4.47 -9.39
C TRP A 60 11.87 -5.04 -8.74
N ARG A 61 12.07 -5.83 -7.71
CA ARG A 61 11.03 -6.39 -6.83
C ARG A 61 11.47 -6.25 -5.39
N PHE A 62 10.59 -5.79 -4.54
CA PHE A 62 10.79 -5.74 -3.09
C PHE A 62 9.77 -6.64 -2.39
N ASP A 63 10.26 -7.59 -1.59
CA ASP A 63 9.44 -8.45 -0.74
C ASP A 63 9.67 -8.05 0.72
N PRO A 64 8.63 -7.57 1.44
CA PRO A 64 8.78 -7.18 2.83
C PRO A 64 8.91 -8.38 3.80
N GLU A 65 8.91 -9.62 3.29
CA GLU A 65 9.07 -10.85 4.08
C GLU A 65 8.08 -10.93 5.25
N VAL A 66 6.80 -10.75 4.96
CA VAL A 66 5.72 -10.79 5.96
C VAL A 66 5.66 -12.16 6.61
N ASN A 67 5.65 -12.21 7.94
CA ASN A 67 5.34 -13.45 8.65
C ASN A 67 3.87 -13.82 8.44
N GLN A 68 3.64 -14.71 7.47
CA GLN A 68 2.30 -15.09 7.03
C GLN A 68 1.48 -15.75 8.14
N ASN A 69 2.12 -16.51 9.03
CA ASN A 69 1.43 -17.21 10.12
C ASN A 69 0.83 -16.21 11.12
N THR A 70 1.51 -15.09 11.38
CA THR A 70 1.03 -14.05 12.28
C THR A 70 -0.13 -13.26 11.68
N VAL A 71 -0.10 -12.99 10.36
CA VAL A 71 -1.05 -12.10 9.69
C VAL A 71 -2.29 -12.83 9.19
N ARG A 72 -2.16 -14.06 8.71
CA ARG A 72 -3.23 -14.80 8.01
C ARG A 72 -4.55 -14.87 8.80
N SER A 73 -4.49 -15.01 10.11
CA SER A 73 -5.66 -15.05 10.99
C SER A 73 -6.23 -13.67 11.34
N LYS A 74 -5.61 -12.58 10.86
CA LYS A 74 -5.96 -11.18 11.18
C LYS A 74 -6.50 -10.42 9.97
N VAL A 75 -6.80 -11.11 8.90
CA VAL A 75 -7.41 -10.54 7.68
C VAL A 75 -8.72 -11.26 7.39
N CYS A 76 -9.80 -10.48 7.25
CA CYS A 76 -11.12 -11.03 6.95
C CYS A 76 -11.21 -11.59 5.53
N CYS A 77 -10.61 -10.89 4.58
CA CYS A 77 -10.99 -10.94 3.16
C CYS A 77 -9.80 -11.23 2.26
N GLY A 78 -8.73 -11.81 2.81
CA GLY A 78 -7.50 -12.13 2.11
C GLY A 78 -6.37 -11.13 2.34
N VAL A 79 -5.23 -11.42 1.75
CA VAL A 79 -3.98 -10.69 1.96
C VAL A 79 -3.75 -9.59 0.93
N ALA A 80 -4.85 -8.96 0.47
CA ALA A 80 -4.82 -7.91 -0.53
C ALA A 80 -4.16 -6.62 -0.02
N ASN A 81 -3.61 -5.86 -0.95
CA ASN A 81 -3.16 -4.49 -0.74
C ASN A 81 -3.81 -3.59 -1.80
N ARG A 82 -4.28 -2.39 -1.41
CA ARG A 82 -5.04 -1.50 -2.29
C ARG A 82 -4.22 -0.39 -2.92
N GLY A 83 -2.92 -0.38 -2.68
CA GLY A 83 -2.03 0.56 -3.35
C GLY A 83 -0.99 1.21 -2.45
N MET A 84 -0.25 2.10 -3.05
CA MET A 84 0.88 2.83 -2.49
C MET A 84 0.86 4.26 -3.03
N VAL A 85 1.82 5.09 -2.62
CA VAL A 85 1.98 6.45 -3.14
C VAL A 85 3.39 6.72 -3.59
N LEU A 86 3.52 7.67 -4.54
CA LEU A 86 4.80 8.16 -5.04
C LEU A 86 5.07 9.56 -4.48
N TYR A 87 6.28 9.80 -4.01
CA TYR A 87 6.69 11.11 -3.52
C TYR A 87 8.19 11.33 -3.74
N GLN A 88 8.54 12.33 -4.55
CA GLN A 88 9.93 12.79 -4.77
C GLN A 88 10.95 11.65 -4.91
N GLY A 89 10.71 10.74 -5.85
CA GLY A 89 11.60 9.61 -6.11
C GLY A 89 11.49 8.46 -5.08
N MET A 90 10.47 8.46 -4.25
CA MET A 90 10.15 7.37 -3.33
C MET A 90 8.83 6.69 -3.68
N VAL A 91 8.78 5.39 -3.51
CA VAL A 91 7.56 4.57 -3.43
C VAL A 91 7.29 4.30 -1.95
N ILE A 92 6.15 4.75 -1.44
CA ILE A 92 5.79 4.52 -0.04
C ILE A 92 4.68 3.47 0.00
N ALA A 93 5.05 2.30 0.49
CA ALA A 93 4.25 1.09 0.48
C ALA A 93 3.79 0.71 1.89
N PRO A 94 2.49 0.53 2.11
CA PRO A 94 1.98 -0.04 3.34
C PRO A 94 2.16 -1.56 3.30
N VAL A 95 2.61 -2.14 4.39
CA VAL A 95 2.76 -3.58 4.55
C VAL A 95 1.63 -4.11 5.41
N ILE A 96 1.06 -5.23 5.00
CA ILE A 96 -0.12 -5.82 5.65
C ILE A 96 0.10 -6.13 7.15
N ASP A 97 1.34 -6.32 7.58
CA ASP A 97 1.73 -6.54 8.99
C ASP A 97 1.83 -5.25 9.82
N GLY A 98 1.40 -4.12 9.28
CA GLY A 98 1.39 -2.84 9.97
C GLY A 98 2.66 -2.02 9.83
N ARG A 99 3.58 -2.36 8.94
CA ARG A 99 4.70 -1.49 8.56
C ARG A 99 4.30 -0.50 7.47
N LEU A 100 5.03 0.60 7.40
CA LEU A 100 5.02 1.55 6.29
C LEU A 100 6.45 1.74 5.85
N ILE A 101 6.76 1.44 4.59
CA ILE A 101 8.13 1.42 4.08
C ILE A 101 8.25 2.38 2.90
N ALA A 102 9.24 3.24 2.92
CA ALA A 102 9.63 4.02 1.75
C ALA A 102 10.80 3.34 1.03
N LEU A 103 10.61 3.12 -0.24
CA LEU A 103 11.60 2.55 -1.15
C LEU A 103 12.10 3.64 -2.09
N ASP A 104 13.35 3.58 -2.47
CA ASP A 104 13.85 4.35 -3.60
C ASP A 104 13.18 3.87 -4.89
N ALA A 105 12.59 4.78 -5.65
CA ALA A 105 11.79 4.42 -6.83
C ALA A 105 12.62 3.84 -7.98
N GLU A 106 13.91 4.14 -8.05
CA GLU A 106 14.79 3.63 -9.12
C GLU A 106 15.35 2.26 -8.78
N THR A 107 15.70 2.04 -7.51
CA THR A 107 16.47 0.86 -7.08
C THR A 107 15.66 -0.15 -6.27
N GLY A 108 14.54 0.27 -5.67
CA GLY A 108 13.75 -0.55 -4.76
C GLY A 108 14.34 -0.72 -3.36
N HIS A 109 15.48 -0.05 -3.06
CA HIS A 109 16.10 -0.12 -1.75
C HIS A 109 15.33 0.67 -0.69
N PRO A 110 15.12 0.13 0.53
CA PRO A 110 14.47 0.84 1.62
C PRO A 110 15.24 2.11 2.02
N LYS A 111 14.51 3.22 2.15
CA LYS A 111 15.02 4.50 2.68
C LYS A 111 14.67 4.68 4.15
N TRP A 112 13.47 4.31 4.52
CA TRP A 112 13.02 4.29 5.90
C TRP A 112 11.86 3.29 6.08
N GLU A 113 11.69 2.83 7.31
CA GLU A 113 10.57 2.01 7.75
C GLU A 113 9.95 2.63 9.02
N ALA A 114 8.64 2.60 9.10
CA ALA A 114 7.88 3.02 10.27
C ALA A 114 6.87 1.95 10.68
N ARG A 115 6.48 1.96 11.96
CA ARG A 115 5.46 1.07 12.48
C ARG A 115 4.16 1.83 12.68
N VAL A 116 3.11 1.41 11.97
CA VAL A 116 1.74 1.94 12.09
C VAL A 116 0.99 1.20 13.20
N SER A 117 1.08 -0.12 13.17
CA SER A 117 0.35 -1.02 14.07
C SER A 117 1.02 -2.38 14.18
N TRP A 118 0.51 -3.23 15.07
CA TRP A 118 1.02 -4.58 15.28
C TRP A 118 -0.08 -5.63 15.02
N PRO A 119 0.21 -6.72 14.28
CA PRO A 119 -0.74 -7.82 14.08
C PRO A 119 -1.14 -8.51 15.39
N GLN A 120 -0.27 -8.51 16.38
CA GLN A 120 -0.55 -9.06 17.72
C GLN A 120 -1.75 -8.37 18.38
N ASP A 121 -1.95 -7.07 18.06
CA ASP A 121 -3.05 -6.26 18.57
C ASP A 121 -4.27 -6.32 17.63
N ASN A 122 -4.33 -7.32 16.73
CA ASN A 122 -5.36 -7.54 15.73
C ASN A 122 -5.48 -6.42 14.66
N TYR A 123 -4.44 -5.64 14.46
CA TYR A 123 -4.38 -4.65 13.39
C TYR A 123 -3.68 -5.19 12.14
N THR A 124 -4.18 -4.82 10.98
CA THR A 124 -3.51 -4.97 9.69
C THR A 124 -3.61 -3.68 8.89
N VAL A 125 -2.82 -3.57 7.82
CA VAL A 125 -2.89 -2.42 6.90
C VAL A 125 -3.06 -2.94 5.48
N THR A 126 -4.23 -2.67 4.90
CA THR A 126 -4.59 -3.12 3.54
C THR A 126 -4.97 -1.96 2.62
N MET A 127 -5.03 -0.74 3.12
CA MET A 127 -5.43 0.44 2.38
C MET A 127 -4.24 1.18 1.76
N ALA A 128 -4.48 1.88 0.64
CA ALA A 128 -3.49 2.79 0.08
C ALA A 128 -3.32 4.03 0.97
N PRO A 129 -2.09 4.45 1.27
CA PRO A 129 -1.84 5.70 2.00
C PRO A 129 -2.25 6.92 1.19
N ARG A 130 -2.34 8.08 1.84
CA ARG A 130 -2.60 9.38 1.20
C ARG A 130 -1.51 10.37 1.56
N LEU A 131 -1.18 11.23 0.59
CA LEU A 131 -0.20 12.30 0.78
C LEU A 131 -0.90 13.64 0.98
N ALA A 132 -0.49 14.36 2.01
CA ALA A 132 -0.94 15.73 2.25
C ALA A 132 0.13 16.55 2.98
N LYS A 133 0.55 17.66 2.38
CA LYS A 133 1.45 18.64 3.00
C LYS A 133 2.68 18.01 3.67
N GLY A 134 3.43 17.19 2.91
CA GLY A 134 4.64 16.51 3.40
C GLY A 134 4.39 15.38 4.40
N LYS A 135 3.16 14.87 4.46
CA LYS A 135 2.77 13.78 5.36
C LYS A 135 2.19 12.61 4.60
N VAL A 136 2.49 11.41 5.07
CA VAL A 136 1.82 10.18 4.67
C VAL A 136 0.75 9.86 5.71
N ILE A 137 -0.50 9.78 5.28
CA ILE A 137 -1.63 9.46 6.13
C ILE A 137 -2.08 8.04 5.85
N ILE A 138 -2.18 7.21 6.88
CA ILE A 138 -2.53 5.80 6.77
C ILE A 138 -3.45 5.39 7.92
N GLY A 139 -4.43 4.57 7.62
CA GLY A 139 -5.32 3.96 8.62
C GLY A 139 -5.03 2.48 8.82
N VAL A 140 -5.83 1.84 9.65
CA VAL A 140 -5.74 0.41 9.98
C VAL A 140 -7.02 -0.32 9.61
N ALA A 141 -6.90 -1.63 9.39
CA ALA A 141 -7.98 -2.60 9.30
C ALA A 141 -7.99 -3.47 10.56
N GLY A 142 -9.09 -4.17 10.81
CA GLY A 142 -9.26 -5.07 11.96
C GLY A 142 -10.54 -4.85 12.74
N GLY A 143 -11.50 -4.06 12.22
CA GLY A 143 -12.77 -3.79 12.90
C GLY A 143 -13.56 -5.04 13.27
N GLU A 144 -13.36 -6.13 12.54
CA GLU A 144 -13.95 -7.45 12.79
C GLU A 144 -13.39 -8.14 14.05
N TYR A 145 -12.25 -7.67 14.54
CA TYR A 145 -11.50 -8.31 15.64
C TYR A 145 -11.58 -7.54 16.96
N GLY A 146 -12.56 -6.65 17.11
CA GLY A 146 -12.79 -5.93 18.35
C GLY A 146 -11.75 -4.86 18.66
N ILE A 147 -11.07 -4.31 17.65
CA ILE A 147 -10.10 -3.21 17.82
C ILE A 147 -10.77 -1.84 17.70
N ARG A 148 -10.11 -0.83 18.26
CA ARG A 148 -10.46 0.57 18.04
C ARG A 148 -9.70 1.11 16.83
N GLY A 149 -10.41 1.47 15.76
CA GLY A 149 -9.81 2.01 14.55
C GLY A 149 -9.12 3.36 14.76
N PHE A 150 -8.05 3.61 14.02
CA PHE A 150 -7.34 4.88 14.01
C PHE A 150 -6.71 5.14 12.63
N PHE A 151 -6.25 6.37 12.44
CA PHE A 151 -5.35 6.74 11.37
C PHE A 151 -4.24 7.64 11.93
N SER A 152 -3.08 7.53 11.32
CA SER A 152 -1.87 8.26 11.72
C SER A 152 -1.29 9.01 10.54
N ALA A 153 -0.55 10.07 10.83
CA ALA A 153 0.29 10.75 9.87
C ALA A 153 1.76 10.59 10.22
N PHE A 154 2.55 10.33 9.20
CA PHE A 154 4.00 10.20 9.29
C PHE A 154 4.66 11.26 8.43
N ASP A 155 5.80 11.77 8.86
CA ASP A 155 6.63 12.63 8.03
C ASP A 155 7.09 11.84 6.80
N VAL A 156 6.88 12.38 5.63
CA VAL A 156 7.10 11.68 4.36
C VAL A 156 8.58 11.36 4.09
N ASN A 157 9.50 12.16 4.64
CA ASN A 157 10.93 12.00 4.40
C ASN A 157 11.61 11.07 5.41
N THR A 158 11.08 10.99 6.62
CA THR A 158 11.74 10.30 7.74
C THR A 158 10.96 9.10 8.28
N GLY A 159 9.67 8.99 7.95
CA GLY A 159 8.79 7.97 8.53
C GLY A 159 8.43 8.21 10.00
N LYS A 160 8.81 9.36 10.58
CA LYS A 160 8.46 9.67 11.99
C LYS A 160 6.96 9.89 12.12
N GLU A 161 6.32 9.19 13.08
CA GLU A 161 4.92 9.46 13.42
C GLU A 161 4.77 10.88 13.97
N LEU A 162 3.87 11.65 13.37
CA LEU A 162 3.60 13.04 13.75
C LEU A 162 2.36 13.16 14.63
N TRP A 163 1.33 12.36 14.35
CA TRP A 163 0.12 12.28 15.15
C TRP A 163 -0.69 11.03 14.82
N LYS A 164 -1.53 10.64 15.75
CA LYS A 164 -2.54 9.58 15.66
C LYS A 164 -3.91 10.12 16.06
N ARG A 165 -4.97 9.64 15.39
CA ARG A 165 -6.37 9.98 15.69
C ARG A 165 -7.23 8.72 15.66
N TRP A 166 -7.99 8.53 16.71
CA TRP A 166 -8.97 7.46 16.81
C TRP A 166 -10.20 7.77 15.96
N THR A 167 -10.74 6.79 15.25
CA THR A 167 -11.94 6.95 14.42
C THR A 167 -13.21 6.93 15.26
N VAL A 168 -13.18 6.27 16.42
CA VAL A 168 -14.24 6.31 17.41
C VAL A 168 -13.81 7.28 18.52
N PRO A 169 -14.48 8.43 18.67
CA PRO A 169 -14.11 9.42 19.71
C PRO A 169 -14.45 8.91 21.12
N GLY A 170 -13.92 9.61 22.12
CA GLY A 170 -14.18 9.33 23.52
C GLY A 170 -13.13 8.46 24.19
N ASP A 171 -13.34 8.22 25.47
CA ASP A 171 -12.51 7.37 26.32
C ASP A 171 -13.14 5.98 26.36
N PRO A 172 -12.44 4.91 25.92
CA PRO A 172 -13.01 3.55 25.92
C PRO A 172 -13.33 3.01 27.31
N SER A 173 -12.81 3.62 28.39
CA SER A 173 -13.16 3.27 29.75
C SER A 173 -14.45 3.92 30.27
N LYS A 174 -15.04 4.82 29.47
CA LYS A 174 -16.26 5.57 29.83
C LYS A 174 -17.41 5.21 28.89
N PRO A 175 -18.67 5.25 29.37
CA PRO A 175 -19.83 5.09 28.50
C PRO A 175 -19.80 6.09 27.34
N PHE A 176 -20.23 5.64 26.17
CA PHE A 176 -20.39 6.51 25.02
C PHE A 176 -21.45 7.58 25.32
N ARG A 177 -21.07 8.83 25.27
CA ARG A 177 -22.03 9.94 25.36
C ARG A 177 -22.48 10.29 23.94
N SER A 178 -23.77 10.09 23.67
CA SER A 178 -24.45 10.52 22.43
C SER A 178 -24.46 12.03 22.30
#